data_a34e4356117e912209eea6b6ab29703d
#
_entry.id   a34e4356117e912209eea6b6ab29703d
#
_cell.length_a   1.000
_cell.length_b   1.000
_cell.length_c   1.000
_cell.angle_alpha   90.00
_cell.angle_beta   90.00
_cell.angle_gamma   90.00
#
_symmetry.space_group_name_H-M   'P 1'
#
loop_
_entity.id
_entity.type
_entity.pdbx_description
1 polymer ?
#
loop_
_entity_poly.entity_id
_entity_poly.type
_entity_poly.pdbx_seq_one_letter_code
_entity_poly.pdbx_strand_id
1 'polypeptide(L)'
;MQKTELDLSPPPGRAVRGALRRAAFAVALACACVVGATAQTRASYTNPALAGDYPDPSVIRVGQDYWAAATSSEWAPEFPILHSRDLVNWRVVGSVFQKRPAWSVGNYWAPEISEDRGRFYIYYTAKKKDGPLCVAVATARRPQGPYTDHGALVCQEVGSIDGFPIRDENGQRYLLWKEDGNSRSVPTPIWAQRLSPDGTRLIGEKQELIRNDQAWEKHATLPYGDLVEGPAVVRRGGWFYMFYSGNFCCARECNYMIGVARARKLLGPWEKNPANPIMRGNDAWKCPGHGTIVSDARGRDYLMYHAMDAKDFVYVGRQALLDEVRWGADGWPTINQGRGPSTRAAAPHGAGERNAEHHFFDEFTALQLQPGWQWPQANEPLMRTERGRGGRLVLTPVAAQATNPLGAVVARVTTTGDYDATVLIDARDLRPGALAGIAAYGDGENALGAATDGRNVVLWRREKNEQKVVSTMADAVKTPLVYLRMTADDGRRYRFAVSEDGNRWRDVGGELDGEYLPPWDRGVRVALTSGGAAGAAAKFEWFRVAPSRQARATRR
;
A
#
# COMPACT_ATOMS: atom_id res chain seq x y z
N MET A 1 35.89 -59.60 -57.87
CA MET A 1 36.78 -60.64 -57.32
C MET A 1 36.20 -60.98 -55.96
N GLN A 2 35.52 -62.12 -55.98
CA GLN A 2 35.88 -63.40 -55.36
C GLN A 2 35.96 -63.26 -53.85
N LYS A 3 35.15 -63.94 -53.16
CA LYS A 3 34.73 -65.34 -52.85
C LYS A 3 34.84 -65.48 -51.35
N THR A 4 34.18 -66.15 -50.53
CA THR A 4 33.36 -67.38 -50.53
C THR A 4 32.76 -67.51 -49.15
N GLU A 5 31.51 -67.81 -49.01
CA GLU A 5 30.85 -68.98 -48.48
C GLU A 5 31.59 -69.84 -47.46
N LEU A 6 30.87 -70.12 -46.35
CA LEU A 6 30.47 -71.49 -45.97
C LEU A 6 29.64 -71.51 -44.69
N ASP A 7 28.46 -71.92 -44.84
CA ASP A 7 27.41 -72.71 -44.21
C ASP A 7 27.92 -73.77 -43.21
N LEU A 8 27.16 -73.96 -42.13
CA LEU A 8 26.82 -75.24 -41.54
C LEU A 8 25.91 -75.14 -40.33
N SER A 9 24.68 -75.55 -40.49
CA SER A 9 23.70 -75.92 -39.45
C SER A 9 23.81 -77.38 -39.05
N PRO A 10 22.91 -77.92 -38.23
CA PRO A 10 22.72 -77.88 -36.78
C PRO A 10 22.92 -79.26 -36.13
N PRO A 11 22.50 -79.57 -34.94
CA PRO A 11 21.20 -80.22 -34.70
C PRO A 11 20.63 -79.97 -33.24
N PRO A 12 19.48 -80.57 -32.95
CA PRO A 12 18.48 -80.09 -32.01
C PRO A 12 18.44 -80.80 -30.64
N GLY A 13 17.80 -80.20 -29.69
CA GLY A 13 17.44 -81.00 -28.51
C GLY A 13 16.96 -80.21 -27.26
N ARG A 14 15.64 -80.34 -27.03
CA ARG A 14 14.98 -80.39 -25.70
C ARG A 14 15.12 -79.11 -24.76
N ALA A 15 14.14 -78.62 -24.14
CA ALA A 15 12.75 -78.91 -23.87
C ALA A 15 12.24 -77.90 -22.86
N VAL A 16 11.10 -77.34 -23.09
CA VAL A 16 10.03 -77.02 -22.15
C VAL A 16 10.40 -77.14 -20.68
N ARG A 17 10.64 -75.98 -20.05
CA ARG A 17 10.35 -75.63 -18.64
C ARG A 17 10.93 -74.25 -18.30
N GLY A 18 10.28 -73.20 -18.74
CA GLY A 18 10.74 -71.80 -18.42
C GLY A 18 9.71 -70.70 -18.59
N ALA A 19 8.49 -71.06 -18.97
CA ALA A 19 7.48 -70.06 -19.33
C ALA A 19 6.55 -69.63 -18.19
N LEU A 20 6.71 -70.18 -16.98
CA LEU A 20 5.82 -69.90 -15.85
C LEU A 20 6.45 -69.01 -14.75
N ARG A 21 7.74 -68.63 -14.89
CA ARG A 21 8.38 -67.70 -13.88
C ARG A 21 8.62 -66.26 -14.38
N ARG A 22 8.33 -65.97 -15.66
CA ARG A 22 8.49 -64.60 -16.18
C ARG A 22 7.18 -63.78 -16.22
N ALA A 23 6.02 -64.44 -16.07
CA ALA A 23 4.73 -63.73 -16.00
C ALA A 23 4.40 -63.17 -14.58
N ALA A 24 5.00 -63.74 -13.52
CA ALA A 24 4.77 -63.26 -12.14
C ALA A 24 5.62 -62.05 -11.74
N PHE A 25 6.71 -61.75 -12.47
CA PHE A 25 7.55 -60.58 -12.18
C PHE A 25 7.11 -59.32 -12.94
N ALA A 26 6.37 -59.45 -14.04
CA ALA A 26 5.86 -58.29 -14.80
C ALA A 26 4.59 -57.67 -14.20
N VAL A 27 3.79 -58.42 -13.44
CA VAL A 27 2.59 -57.92 -12.75
C VAL A 27 2.93 -57.28 -11.41
N ALA A 28 4.04 -57.65 -10.76
CA ALA A 28 4.48 -56.99 -9.51
C ALA A 28 5.18 -55.64 -9.74
N LEU A 29 5.68 -55.34 -10.95
CA LEU A 29 6.32 -54.06 -11.27
C LEU A 29 5.34 -53.02 -11.82
N ALA A 30 4.13 -53.40 -12.23
CA ALA A 30 3.10 -52.48 -12.71
C ALA A 30 2.22 -51.90 -11.59
N CYS A 31 2.24 -52.45 -10.36
CA CYS A 31 1.51 -51.93 -9.19
C CYS A 31 2.33 -51.02 -8.27
N ALA A 32 3.61 -50.80 -8.53
CA ALA A 32 4.47 -49.96 -7.66
C ALA A 32 4.72 -48.52 -8.16
N CYS A 33 4.05 -48.08 -9.25
CA CYS A 33 4.14 -46.73 -9.79
C CYS A 33 2.85 -45.91 -9.60
N VAL A 34 2.02 -46.22 -8.61
CA VAL A 34 1.17 -45.24 -8.00
C VAL A 34 2.03 -44.54 -6.94
N VAL A 35 3.08 -43.86 -7.40
CA VAL A 35 3.71 -42.79 -6.61
C VAL A 35 2.60 -41.77 -6.38
N GLY A 36 2.06 -41.77 -5.18
CA GLY A 36 1.17 -40.73 -4.73
C GLY A 36 1.80 -39.41 -5.12
N ALA A 37 1.18 -38.70 -6.03
CA ALA A 37 1.41 -37.28 -6.19
C ALA A 37 1.03 -36.71 -4.81
N THR A 38 2.00 -36.60 -3.90
CA THR A 38 1.86 -35.79 -2.73
C THR A 38 1.54 -34.40 -3.27
N ALA A 39 0.30 -34.01 -3.17
CA ALA A 39 -0.10 -32.65 -3.48
C ALA A 39 0.81 -31.78 -2.63
N GLN A 40 1.83 -31.22 -3.25
CA GLN A 40 2.76 -30.34 -2.59
C GLN A 40 1.91 -29.20 -2.02
N THR A 41 1.69 -29.23 -0.71
CA THR A 41 0.88 -28.21 -0.04
C THR A 41 1.50 -26.86 -0.35
N ARG A 42 0.76 -26.03 -1.07
CA ARG A 42 1.21 -24.67 -1.37
C ARG A 42 1.57 -23.98 -0.06
N ALA A 43 2.71 -23.32 -0.02
CA ALA A 43 3.04 -22.37 1.05
C ALA A 43 1.86 -21.40 1.24
N SER A 44 1.66 -20.93 2.43
CA SER A 44 0.61 -19.96 2.75
C SER A 44 1.23 -18.65 3.17
N TYR A 45 0.50 -17.58 2.99
CA TYR A 45 0.84 -16.26 3.52
C TYR A 45 -0.33 -15.69 4.32
N THR A 46 -0.03 -14.68 5.11
CA THR A 46 -1.02 -13.96 5.92
C THR A 46 -1.16 -12.54 5.37
N ASN A 47 -2.41 -12.11 5.11
CA ASN A 47 -2.72 -10.71 4.80
C ASN A 47 -2.57 -9.81 6.06
N PRO A 48 -2.21 -8.55 5.87
CA PRO A 48 -2.04 -7.84 4.60
C PRO A 48 -0.70 -8.23 3.92
N ALA A 49 -0.68 -8.28 2.58
CA ALA A 49 0.56 -8.48 1.82
C ALA A 49 1.53 -7.32 2.03
N LEU A 50 1.03 -6.11 2.24
CA LEU A 50 1.79 -4.95 2.64
C LEU A 50 1.07 -4.25 3.79
N ALA A 51 1.64 -4.34 4.99
CA ALA A 51 1.12 -3.72 6.19
C ALA A 51 1.40 -2.21 6.21
N GLY A 52 0.49 -1.44 6.80
CA GLY A 52 0.54 0.01 6.85
C GLY A 52 -0.37 0.66 5.80
N ASP A 53 -0.45 1.97 5.84
CA ASP A 53 -1.36 2.74 5.00
C ASP A 53 -0.79 2.91 3.59
N TYR A 54 -1.17 1.98 2.71
CA TYR A 54 -0.84 1.93 1.29
C TYR A 54 -2.12 1.73 0.46
N PRO A 55 -2.97 2.77 0.39
CA PRO A 55 -4.26 2.70 -0.30
C PRO A 55 -4.11 2.63 -1.81
N ASP A 56 -5.16 2.12 -2.45
CA ASP A 56 -5.33 2.12 -3.92
C ASP A 56 -4.10 1.51 -4.64
N PRO A 57 -3.66 0.29 -4.23
CA PRO A 57 -2.45 -0.31 -4.76
C PRO A 57 -2.65 -0.72 -6.22
N SER A 58 -1.78 -0.23 -7.09
CA SER A 58 -1.66 -0.69 -8.47
C SER A 58 -0.38 -1.50 -8.65
N VAL A 59 -0.45 -2.61 -9.37
CA VAL A 59 0.67 -3.54 -9.51
C VAL A 59 0.82 -4.06 -10.94
N ILE A 60 2.07 -4.11 -11.41
CA ILE A 60 2.46 -4.77 -12.65
C ILE A 60 3.56 -5.81 -12.43
N ARG A 61 3.62 -6.78 -13.33
CA ARG A 61 4.74 -7.71 -13.42
C ARG A 61 5.67 -7.32 -14.56
N VAL A 62 6.97 -7.22 -14.25
CA VAL A 62 8.03 -6.93 -15.23
C VAL A 62 9.08 -8.03 -15.12
N GLY A 63 9.05 -8.96 -16.06
CA GLY A 63 9.90 -10.14 -16.00
C GLY A 63 9.57 -11.05 -14.79
N GLN A 64 10.50 -11.14 -13.85
CA GLN A 64 10.33 -11.91 -12.60
C GLN A 64 10.00 -11.00 -11.40
N ASP A 65 9.98 -9.70 -11.58
CA ASP A 65 9.75 -8.72 -10.54
C ASP A 65 8.33 -8.16 -10.61
N TYR A 66 7.81 -7.76 -9.46
CA TYR A 66 6.54 -7.05 -9.31
C TYR A 66 6.83 -5.64 -8.82
N TRP A 67 6.17 -4.69 -9.44
CA TRP A 67 6.28 -3.28 -9.13
C TRP A 67 4.90 -2.72 -8.83
N ALA A 68 4.81 -1.96 -7.75
CA ALA A 68 3.55 -1.35 -7.36
C ALA A 68 3.74 0.12 -6.99
N ALA A 69 2.65 0.85 -7.05
CA ALA A 69 2.51 2.20 -6.51
C ALA A 69 1.25 2.28 -5.65
N ALA A 70 1.21 3.22 -4.72
CA ALA A 70 0.05 3.43 -3.86
C ALA A 70 -0.19 4.92 -3.61
N THR A 71 -1.40 5.25 -3.21
CA THR A 71 -1.80 6.61 -2.81
C THR A 71 -0.92 7.14 -1.68
N SER A 72 -0.53 8.40 -1.76
CA SER A 72 0.18 9.11 -0.69
C SER A 72 -0.66 10.21 -0.03
N SER A 73 -1.82 10.54 -0.59
CA SER A 73 -2.72 11.61 -0.13
C SER A 73 -1.97 12.94 0.02
N GLU A 74 -1.77 13.40 1.26
CA GLU A 74 -1.11 14.66 1.61
C GLU A 74 0.34 14.46 2.11
N TRP A 75 0.93 13.29 1.82
CA TRP A 75 2.31 12.97 2.21
C TRP A 75 3.28 13.05 1.02
N ALA A 76 4.41 13.67 1.25
CA ALA A 76 5.57 13.66 0.37
C ALA A 76 6.66 12.71 0.92
N PRO A 77 7.52 12.13 0.07
CA PRO A 77 7.49 12.21 -1.40
C PRO A 77 6.31 11.43 -1.97
N GLU A 78 5.75 11.94 -3.09
CA GLU A 78 4.48 11.48 -3.60
C GLU A 78 4.58 10.12 -4.28
N PHE A 79 3.57 9.26 -4.01
CA PHE A 79 3.39 7.91 -4.53
C PHE A 79 4.57 6.98 -4.27
N PRO A 80 4.57 6.24 -3.17
CA PRO A 80 5.60 5.24 -2.91
C PRO A 80 5.66 4.22 -4.05
N ILE A 81 6.86 3.91 -4.49
CA ILE A 81 7.14 2.81 -5.40
C ILE A 81 7.60 1.62 -4.59
N LEU A 82 6.97 0.49 -4.85
CA LEU A 82 7.14 -0.76 -4.13
C LEU A 82 7.68 -1.83 -5.07
N HIS A 83 8.51 -2.70 -4.55
CA HIS A 83 9.09 -3.82 -5.28
C HIS A 83 8.91 -5.12 -4.51
N SER A 84 8.56 -6.18 -5.23
CA SER A 84 8.48 -7.56 -4.73
C SER A 84 8.97 -8.55 -5.80
N ARG A 85 9.39 -9.75 -5.37
CA ARG A 85 9.67 -10.88 -6.27
C ARG A 85 8.61 -11.98 -6.20
N ASP A 86 7.63 -11.83 -5.30
CA ASP A 86 6.71 -12.90 -4.98
C ASP A 86 5.27 -12.44 -4.67
N LEU A 87 4.95 -11.16 -4.84
CA LEU A 87 3.64 -10.52 -4.51
C LEU A 87 3.31 -10.46 -3.02
N VAL A 88 4.09 -11.07 -2.15
CA VAL A 88 3.81 -11.19 -0.71
C VAL A 88 4.80 -10.36 0.13
N ASN A 89 6.07 -10.36 -0.27
CA ASN A 89 7.12 -9.64 0.43
C ASN A 89 7.48 -8.37 -0.34
N TRP A 90 7.01 -7.24 0.17
CA TRP A 90 7.16 -5.92 -0.46
C TRP A 90 8.12 -5.02 0.31
N ARG A 91 8.82 -4.17 -0.42
CA ARG A 91 9.65 -3.09 0.14
C ARG A 91 9.42 -1.79 -0.61
N VAL A 92 9.40 -0.68 0.09
CA VAL A 92 9.44 0.65 -0.51
C VAL A 92 10.84 0.88 -1.05
N VAL A 93 10.96 1.25 -2.33
CA VAL A 93 12.26 1.45 -3.00
C VAL A 93 12.45 2.88 -3.49
N GLY A 94 11.42 3.71 -3.42
CA GLY A 94 11.45 5.10 -3.84
C GLY A 94 10.05 5.69 -3.90
N SER A 95 9.90 6.72 -4.69
CA SER A 95 8.64 7.40 -4.97
C SER A 95 8.60 7.87 -6.43
N VAL A 96 7.40 8.12 -6.93
CA VAL A 96 7.21 8.65 -8.30
C VAL A 96 7.80 10.05 -8.42
N PHE A 97 7.48 10.92 -7.45
CA PHE A 97 7.98 12.29 -7.42
C PHE A 97 8.79 12.54 -6.16
N GLN A 98 10.01 13.01 -6.32
CA GLN A 98 10.85 13.55 -5.24
C GLN A 98 10.51 15.01 -4.97
N LYS A 99 9.95 15.68 -5.96
CA LYS A 99 9.46 17.06 -5.89
C LYS A 99 8.11 17.12 -6.58
N ARG A 100 7.14 17.64 -5.87
CA ARG A 100 5.76 17.79 -6.31
C ARG A 100 5.66 18.54 -7.65
N PRO A 101 4.82 18.07 -8.61
CA PRO A 101 4.50 18.79 -9.83
C PRO A 101 3.95 20.18 -9.55
N ALA A 102 4.46 21.20 -10.23
CA ALA A 102 4.16 22.60 -9.93
C ALA A 102 2.70 23.01 -10.20
N TRP A 103 1.95 22.24 -10.99
CA TRP A 103 0.56 22.50 -11.32
C TRP A 103 -0.43 22.03 -10.25
N SER A 104 -0.01 21.18 -9.31
CA SER A 104 -0.87 20.50 -8.33
C SER A 104 -0.53 20.91 -6.90
N VAL A 105 -1.49 20.74 -5.98
CA VAL A 105 -1.40 21.22 -4.60
C VAL A 105 -1.68 20.16 -3.54
N GLY A 106 -2.08 18.94 -3.91
CA GLY A 106 -2.42 17.88 -2.95
C GLY A 106 -3.29 16.79 -3.57
N ASN A 107 -3.90 15.92 -2.73
CA ASN A 107 -4.77 14.82 -3.15
C ASN A 107 -4.08 13.88 -4.15
N TYR A 108 -2.86 13.42 -3.83
CA TYR A 108 -2.13 12.48 -4.68
C TYR A 108 -2.69 11.08 -4.47
N TRP A 109 -3.72 10.73 -5.29
CA TRP A 109 -4.53 9.52 -5.15
C TRP A 109 -4.39 8.59 -6.34
N ALA A 110 -4.64 7.30 -6.08
CA ALA A 110 -4.84 6.23 -7.05
C ALA A 110 -3.85 6.24 -8.23
N PRO A 111 -2.54 6.06 -7.95
CA PRO A 111 -1.56 5.94 -9.02
C PRO A 111 -1.72 4.58 -9.71
N GLU A 112 -1.94 4.58 -11.01
CA GLU A 112 -1.97 3.36 -11.82
C GLU A 112 -0.65 3.18 -12.57
N ILE A 113 0.16 2.21 -12.13
CA ILE A 113 1.40 1.85 -12.80
C ILE A 113 1.11 0.95 -14.00
N SER A 114 1.69 1.25 -15.14
CA SER A 114 1.53 0.44 -16.35
C SER A 114 2.79 0.44 -17.21
N GLU A 115 2.92 -0.54 -18.09
CA GLU A 115 3.99 -0.63 -19.08
C GLU A 115 3.38 -0.72 -20.49
N ASP A 116 3.93 0.04 -21.41
CA ASP A 116 3.60 -0.07 -22.82
C ASP A 116 4.85 0.14 -23.69
N ARG A 117 5.23 -0.90 -24.43
CA ARG A 117 6.37 -0.89 -25.39
C ARG A 117 7.70 -0.43 -24.76
N GLY A 118 7.97 -0.92 -23.54
CA GLY A 118 9.21 -0.61 -22.82
C GLY A 118 9.24 0.75 -22.15
N ARG A 119 8.12 1.46 -22.10
CA ARG A 119 7.95 2.70 -21.34
C ARG A 119 6.98 2.46 -20.19
N PHE A 120 7.31 2.95 -19.02
CA PHE A 120 6.49 2.91 -17.82
C PHE A 120 5.71 4.20 -17.67
N TYR A 121 4.48 4.07 -17.20
CA TYR A 121 3.54 5.16 -16.98
C TYR A 121 2.99 5.08 -15.56
N ILE A 122 2.77 6.22 -14.96
CA ILE A 122 1.90 6.38 -13.78
C ILE A 122 0.80 7.33 -14.19
N TYR A 123 -0.44 6.82 -14.30
CA TYR A 123 -1.63 7.66 -14.37
C TYR A 123 -2.08 7.91 -12.94
N TYR A 124 -2.33 9.14 -12.57
CA TYR A 124 -2.56 9.49 -11.17
C TYR A 124 -3.55 10.61 -11.01
N THR A 125 -4.17 10.73 -9.86
CA THR A 125 -5.02 11.83 -9.48
C THR A 125 -4.24 12.86 -8.67
N ALA A 126 -4.45 14.14 -8.96
CA ALA A 126 -4.00 15.23 -8.11
C ALA A 126 -4.94 16.44 -8.21
N LYS A 127 -4.99 17.23 -7.13
CA LYS A 127 -5.73 18.50 -7.09
C LYS A 127 -4.97 19.56 -7.86
N LYS A 128 -5.60 20.09 -8.92
CA LYS A 128 -5.05 21.21 -9.68
C LYS A 128 -5.05 22.47 -8.80
N LYS A 129 -3.99 23.27 -8.89
CA LYS A 129 -3.97 24.59 -8.26
C LYS A 129 -5.13 25.43 -8.83
N ASP A 130 -5.94 25.97 -7.92
CA ASP A 130 -7.13 26.77 -8.25
C ASP A 130 -8.12 26.07 -9.19
N GLY A 131 -8.21 24.72 -9.10
CA GLY A 131 -9.05 23.92 -9.99
C GLY A 131 -9.56 22.62 -9.35
N PRO A 132 -10.20 21.75 -10.17
CA PRO A 132 -10.74 20.46 -9.71
C PRO A 132 -9.64 19.41 -9.50
N LEU A 133 -10.04 18.21 -9.07
CA LEU A 133 -9.25 16.99 -9.19
C LEU A 133 -9.07 16.62 -10.66
N CYS A 134 -7.88 16.23 -11.04
CA CYS A 134 -7.54 15.87 -12.41
C CYS A 134 -6.81 14.53 -12.45
N VAL A 135 -7.08 13.72 -13.49
CA VAL A 135 -6.19 12.63 -13.86
C VAL A 135 -5.02 13.20 -14.67
N ALA A 136 -3.82 12.82 -14.30
CA ALA A 136 -2.56 13.24 -14.92
C ALA A 136 -1.70 12.02 -15.28
N VAL A 137 -0.57 12.25 -15.95
CA VAL A 137 0.34 11.17 -16.33
C VAL A 137 1.80 11.56 -16.15
N ALA A 138 2.59 10.61 -15.66
CA ALA A 138 4.04 10.67 -15.65
C ALA A 138 4.64 9.45 -16.34
N THR A 139 5.85 9.57 -16.93
CA THR A 139 6.50 8.48 -17.65
C THR A 139 7.95 8.28 -17.24
N ALA A 140 8.43 7.03 -17.33
CA ALA A 140 9.79 6.65 -17.06
C ALA A 140 10.29 5.56 -18.03
N ARG A 141 11.62 5.36 -18.06
CA ARG A 141 12.24 4.23 -18.78
C ARG A 141 12.37 2.97 -17.93
N ARG A 142 12.16 3.08 -16.62
CA ARG A 142 12.28 1.97 -15.65
C ARG A 142 11.11 2.09 -14.66
N PRO A 143 10.63 0.98 -14.09
CA PRO A 143 9.49 1.01 -13.18
C PRO A 143 9.76 1.80 -11.90
N GLN A 144 11.00 1.85 -11.44
CA GLN A 144 11.41 2.67 -10.28
C GLN A 144 11.64 4.15 -10.60
N GLY A 145 11.50 4.55 -11.85
CA GLY A 145 11.73 5.93 -12.29
C GLY A 145 13.18 6.21 -12.72
N PRO A 146 13.63 7.48 -12.73
CA PRO A 146 12.83 8.66 -12.38
C PRO A 146 11.70 8.92 -13.38
N TYR A 147 10.57 9.41 -12.87
CA TYR A 147 9.40 9.74 -13.68
C TYR A 147 9.41 11.22 -14.07
N THR A 148 9.01 11.48 -15.31
CA THR A 148 8.78 12.84 -15.84
C THR A 148 7.28 13.08 -15.89
N ASP A 149 6.82 14.11 -15.19
CA ASP A 149 5.43 14.57 -15.23
C ASP A 149 5.09 15.23 -16.58
N HIS A 150 3.92 14.90 -17.11
CA HIS A 150 3.38 15.52 -18.34
C HIS A 150 2.14 16.38 -18.05
N GLY A 151 1.75 16.53 -16.78
CA GLY A 151 0.62 17.32 -16.36
C GLY A 151 -0.73 16.61 -16.51
N ALA A 152 -1.79 17.40 -16.32
CA ALA A 152 -3.15 16.91 -16.34
C ALA A 152 -3.63 16.50 -17.74
N LEU A 153 -4.33 15.38 -17.82
CA LEU A 153 -4.98 14.84 -19.03
C LEU A 153 -6.45 15.23 -19.09
N VAL A 154 -7.16 15.11 -17.98
CA VAL A 154 -8.58 15.41 -17.85
C VAL A 154 -8.91 16.03 -16.51
N CYS A 155 -9.67 17.12 -16.53
CA CYS A 155 -10.11 17.89 -15.37
C CYS A 155 -11.57 18.29 -15.59
N GLN A 156 -12.53 17.41 -15.24
CA GLN A 156 -13.95 17.76 -15.30
C GLN A 156 -14.31 18.70 -14.14
N GLU A 157 -15.38 19.45 -14.26
CA GLU A 157 -15.78 20.45 -13.27
C GLU A 157 -15.99 19.85 -11.87
N VAL A 158 -16.59 18.66 -11.79
CA VAL A 158 -16.81 17.95 -10.53
C VAL A 158 -15.58 17.15 -10.06
N GLY A 159 -14.57 17.03 -10.91
CA GLY A 159 -13.36 16.25 -10.70
C GLY A 159 -13.24 15.05 -11.65
N SER A 160 -12.02 14.58 -11.82
CA SER A 160 -11.69 13.36 -12.56
C SER A 160 -10.61 12.61 -11.79
N ILE A 161 -10.86 11.34 -11.46
CA ILE A 161 -9.97 10.51 -10.64
C ILE A 161 -9.83 9.10 -11.22
N ASP A 162 -8.89 8.30 -10.68
CA ASP A 162 -8.74 6.86 -10.92
C ASP A 162 -8.48 6.50 -12.38
N GLY A 163 -7.43 7.08 -12.95
CA GLY A 163 -7.05 6.88 -14.34
C GLY A 163 -6.46 5.49 -14.62
N PHE A 164 -7.11 4.65 -15.43
CA PHE A 164 -6.66 3.31 -15.81
C PHE A 164 -6.42 3.18 -17.30
N PRO A 165 -5.19 2.88 -17.79
CA PRO A 165 -4.90 2.71 -19.22
C PRO A 165 -5.17 1.26 -19.67
N ILE A 166 -5.75 1.10 -20.86
CA ILE A 166 -6.00 -0.22 -21.45
C ILE A 166 -5.94 -0.15 -22.98
N ARG A 167 -5.69 -1.27 -23.64
CA ARG A 167 -5.85 -1.42 -25.08
C ARG A 167 -7.18 -2.09 -25.40
N ASP A 168 -7.89 -1.54 -26.40
CA ASP A 168 -9.11 -2.15 -26.93
C ASP A 168 -8.82 -3.44 -27.73
N GLU A 169 -9.85 -4.04 -28.28
CA GLU A 169 -9.77 -5.23 -29.13
C GLU A 169 -8.93 -5.05 -30.41
N ASN A 170 -8.77 -3.79 -30.87
CA ASN A 170 -7.99 -3.41 -32.05
C ASN A 170 -6.57 -2.93 -31.71
N GLY A 171 -6.19 -2.97 -30.42
CA GLY A 171 -4.89 -2.52 -29.93
C GLY A 171 -4.76 -1.00 -29.77
N GLN A 172 -5.84 -0.22 -29.88
CA GLN A 172 -5.86 1.21 -29.59
C GLN A 172 -5.81 1.44 -28.09
N ARG A 173 -5.02 2.42 -27.62
CA ARG A 173 -4.94 2.76 -26.21
C ARG A 173 -6.08 3.67 -25.79
N TYR A 174 -6.64 3.39 -24.63
CA TYR A 174 -7.66 4.20 -23.96
C TYR A 174 -7.24 4.48 -22.52
N LEU A 175 -7.72 5.59 -21.99
CA LEU A 175 -7.74 5.90 -20.57
C LEU A 175 -9.18 5.76 -20.08
N LEU A 176 -9.38 5.02 -19.00
CA LEU A 176 -10.61 4.99 -18.25
C LEU A 176 -10.43 5.89 -17.02
N TRP A 177 -11.49 6.53 -16.55
CA TRP A 177 -11.47 7.30 -15.30
C TRP A 177 -12.88 7.48 -14.75
N LYS A 178 -12.98 7.80 -13.47
CA LYS A 178 -14.23 8.19 -12.82
C LYS A 178 -14.42 9.71 -12.92
N GLU A 179 -15.63 10.14 -13.24
CA GLU A 179 -16.07 11.51 -12.97
C GLU A 179 -16.50 11.62 -11.50
N ASP A 180 -15.87 12.52 -10.75
CA ASP A 180 -15.96 12.57 -9.27
C ASP A 180 -17.18 13.36 -8.78
N GLY A 181 -18.36 12.92 -9.19
CA GLY A 181 -19.64 13.61 -8.93
C GLY A 181 -20.22 13.42 -7.54
N ASN A 182 -19.78 12.42 -6.80
CA ASN A 182 -20.39 12.03 -5.51
C ASN A 182 -20.34 13.14 -4.44
N SER A 183 -19.29 13.95 -4.40
CA SER A 183 -19.21 15.10 -3.48
C SER A 183 -20.30 16.15 -3.71
N ARG A 184 -20.91 16.15 -4.89
CA ARG A 184 -22.05 17.01 -5.28
C ARG A 184 -23.36 16.23 -5.41
N SER A 185 -23.39 14.95 -4.98
CA SER A 185 -24.53 14.05 -5.08
C SER A 185 -25.06 13.90 -6.51
N VAL A 186 -24.18 13.90 -7.50
CA VAL A 186 -24.47 13.60 -8.91
C VAL A 186 -23.85 12.27 -9.32
N PRO A 187 -24.34 11.61 -10.38
CA PRO A 187 -23.82 10.32 -10.81
C PRO A 187 -22.31 10.31 -11.02
N THR A 188 -21.69 9.15 -10.78
CA THR A 188 -20.25 8.91 -10.93
C THR A 188 -19.98 7.95 -12.08
N PRO A 189 -20.10 8.38 -13.34
CA PRO A 189 -19.82 7.51 -14.48
C PRO A 189 -18.33 7.20 -14.59
N ILE A 190 -18.03 5.98 -15.02
CA ILE A 190 -16.72 5.60 -15.53
C ILE A 190 -16.71 5.86 -17.04
N TRP A 191 -15.81 6.72 -17.44
CA TRP A 191 -15.59 7.12 -18.83
C TRP A 191 -14.44 6.35 -19.48
N ALA A 192 -14.43 6.27 -20.80
CA ALA A 192 -13.28 5.89 -21.59
C ALA A 192 -13.05 6.91 -22.70
N GLN A 193 -11.78 7.24 -22.96
CA GLN A 193 -11.40 8.07 -24.12
C GLN A 193 -10.06 7.59 -24.67
N ARG A 194 -9.88 7.71 -25.97
CA ARG A 194 -8.67 7.25 -26.65
C ARG A 194 -7.46 8.08 -26.22
N LEU A 195 -6.34 7.39 -25.95
CA LEU A 195 -5.04 8.01 -25.72
C LEU A 195 -4.27 8.18 -27.05
N SER A 196 -3.46 9.22 -27.10
CA SER A 196 -2.43 9.36 -28.13
C SER A 196 -1.46 8.16 -28.11
N PRO A 197 -0.75 7.87 -29.22
CA PRO A 197 0.19 6.74 -29.27
C PRO A 197 1.25 6.74 -28.18
N ASP A 198 1.69 7.93 -27.73
CA ASP A 198 2.65 8.11 -26.63
C ASP A 198 2.00 8.05 -25.24
N GLY A 199 0.67 7.97 -25.14
CA GLY A 199 -0.07 7.84 -23.91
C GLY A 199 -0.13 9.11 -23.03
N THR A 200 0.22 10.27 -23.59
CA THR A 200 0.34 11.52 -22.81
C THR A 200 -0.74 12.56 -23.14
N ARG A 201 -1.71 12.23 -24.01
CA ARG A 201 -2.84 13.11 -24.39
C ARG A 201 -4.08 12.29 -24.66
N LEU A 202 -5.25 12.86 -24.37
CA LEU A 202 -6.53 12.33 -24.81
C LEU A 202 -6.87 12.84 -26.23
N ILE A 203 -7.50 11.98 -27.03
CA ILE A 203 -7.93 12.29 -28.41
C ILE A 203 -9.33 11.74 -28.69
N GLY A 204 -10.12 12.46 -29.50
CA GLY A 204 -11.51 12.10 -29.81
C GLY A 204 -12.45 12.33 -28.64
N GLU A 205 -13.65 11.76 -28.73
CA GLU A 205 -14.70 11.93 -27.73
C GLU A 205 -14.63 10.88 -26.64
N LYS A 206 -15.08 11.24 -25.42
CA LYS A 206 -15.26 10.31 -24.32
C LYS A 206 -16.56 9.52 -24.47
N GLN A 207 -16.56 8.27 -23.99
CA GLN A 207 -17.74 7.41 -23.93
C GLN A 207 -17.94 6.89 -22.51
N GLU A 208 -19.18 6.94 -22.04
CA GLU A 208 -19.56 6.33 -20.76
C GLU A 208 -19.59 4.81 -20.88
N LEU A 209 -19.01 4.13 -19.91
CA LEU A 209 -18.96 2.68 -19.82
C LEU A 209 -19.97 2.12 -18.83
N ILE A 210 -19.93 2.57 -17.59
CA ILE A 210 -20.86 2.21 -16.50
C ILE A 210 -21.09 3.41 -15.58
N ARG A 211 -22.15 3.34 -14.76
CA ARG A 211 -22.45 4.30 -13.68
C ARG A 211 -23.01 3.56 -12.46
N ASN A 212 -23.20 4.26 -11.35
CA ASN A 212 -23.74 3.74 -10.09
C ASN A 212 -25.27 3.53 -10.18
N ASP A 213 -25.72 2.41 -10.69
CA ASP A 213 -27.11 2.04 -10.91
C ASP A 213 -27.59 0.82 -10.10
N GLN A 214 -26.69 0.06 -9.45
CA GLN A 214 -27.04 -1.06 -8.58
C GLN A 214 -27.19 -0.61 -7.13
N ALA A 215 -28.05 -1.29 -6.36
CA ALA A 215 -28.37 -0.94 -4.98
C ALA A 215 -27.15 -0.97 -4.04
N TRP A 216 -26.22 -1.91 -4.25
CA TRP A 216 -25.01 -2.05 -3.42
C TRP A 216 -23.96 -0.93 -3.66
N GLU A 217 -24.06 -0.22 -4.77
CA GLU A 217 -23.21 0.92 -5.13
C GLU A 217 -23.64 2.21 -4.43
N LYS A 218 -24.71 2.14 -3.62
CA LYS A 218 -25.30 3.26 -2.90
C LYS A 218 -25.12 3.09 -1.40
N HIS A 219 -24.77 4.17 -0.73
CA HIS A 219 -24.66 4.17 0.73
C HIS A 219 -26.02 4.44 1.36
N ALA A 220 -26.36 3.70 2.42
CA ALA A 220 -27.70 3.77 3.02
C ALA A 220 -28.07 5.16 3.57
N THR A 221 -27.08 5.94 4.04
CA THR A 221 -27.32 7.21 4.75
C THR A 221 -26.47 8.38 4.25
N LEU A 222 -25.46 8.13 3.41
CA LEU A 222 -24.53 9.15 2.95
C LEU A 222 -24.65 9.30 1.42
N PRO A 223 -25.36 10.34 0.91
CA PRO A 223 -25.54 10.52 -0.54
C PRO A 223 -24.23 10.63 -1.32
N TYR A 224 -23.17 11.20 -0.71
CA TYR A 224 -21.83 11.24 -1.31
C TYR A 224 -21.13 9.86 -1.32
N GLY A 225 -21.71 8.84 -0.72
CA GLY A 225 -21.28 7.45 -0.81
C GLY A 225 -21.89 6.68 -1.97
N ASP A 226 -22.77 7.30 -2.77
CA ASP A 226 -23.38 6.71 -3.96
C ASP A 226 -22.41 6.82 -5.14
N LEU A 227 -21.56 5.81 -5.34
CA LEU A 227 -20.50 5.89 -6.34
C LEU A 227 -20.10 4.54 -6.94
N VAL A 228 -19.48 4.61 -8.11
CA VAL A 228 -18.57 3.60 -8.66
C VAL A 228 -17.25 4.28 -9.02
N GLU A 229 -16.14 3.59 -8.76
CA GLU A 229 -14.79 4.12 -8.99
C GLU A 229 -13.74 3.01 -9.11
N GLY A 230 -12.45 3.37 -9.26
CA GLY A 230 -11.32 2.45 -9.26
C GLY A 230 -11.40 1.38 -10.36
N PRO A 231 -11.63 1.73 -11.64
CA PRO A 231 -11.72 0.74 -12.70
C PRO A 231 -10.37 0.07 -12.95
N ALA A 232 -10.32 -1.25 -12.88
CA ALA A 232 -9.18 -2.06 -13.29
C ALA A 232 -9.64 -3.12 -14.30
N VAL A 233 -9.12 -3.08 -15.52
CA VAL A 233 -9.61 -3.91 -16.60
C VAL A 233 -8.58 -4.93 -17.04
N VAL A 234 -9.02 -6.19 -17.14
CA VAL A 234 -8.22 -7.28 -17.71
C VAL A 234 -8.94 -7.90 -18.91
N ARG A 235 -8.16 -8.44 -19.85
CA ARG A 235 -8.68 -9.15 -21.02
C ARG A 235 -8.47 -10.65 -20.86
N ARG A 236 -9.57 -11.43 -20.94
CA ARG A 236 -9.52 -12.88 -20.81
C ARG A 236 -10.61 -13.55 -21.67
N GLY A 237 -10.24 -14.59 -22.42
CA GLY A 237 -11.19 -15.39 -23.20
C GLY A 237 -12.05 -14.57 -24.20
N GLY A 238 -11.50 -13.49 -24.75
CA GLY A 238 -12.22 -12.59 -25.67
C GLY A 238 -13.20 -11.65 -25.01
N TRP A 239 -13.16 -11.55 -23.67
CA TRP A 239 -13.91 -10.57 -22.89
C TRP A 239 -12.96 -9.56 -22.23
N PHE A 240 -13.44 -8.34 -22.00
CA PHE A 240 -12.92 -7.39 -21.04
C PHE A 240 -13.68 -7.58 -19.74
N TYR A 241 -12.97 -7.61 -18.61
CA TYR A 241 -13.54 -7.64 -17.27
C TYR A 241 -13.05 -6.41 -16.54
N MET A 242 -13.98 -5.55 -16.12
CA MET A 242 -13.72 -4.38 -15.30
C MET A 242 -14.05 -4.73 -13.85
N PHE A 243 -13.03 -4.84 -13.02
CA PHE A 243 -13.18 -4.80 -11.57
C PHE A 243 -13.33 -3.33 -11.18
N TYR A 244 -14.30 -3.02 -10.37
CA TYR A 244 -14.55 -1.66 -9.91
C TYR A 244 -15.06 -1.69 -8.48
N SER A 245 -15.00 -0.56 -7.80
CA SER A 245 -15.49 -0.43 -6.44
C SER A 245 -16.75 0.40 -6.39
N GLY A 246 -17.56 0.14 -5.40
CA GLY A 246 -18.79 0.90 -5.16
C GLY A 246 -19.02 1.13 -3.67
N ASN A 247 -19.85 2.11 -3.36
CA ASN A 247 -20.14 2.60 -2.04
C ASN A 247 -18.97 3.40 -1.42
N PHE A 248 -19.10 3.93 -0.20
CA PHE A 248 -18.15 4.85 0.42
C PHE A 248 -16.86 4.16 0.89
N CYS A 249 -15.69 4.66 0.46
CA CYS A 249 -14.42 3.96 0.58
C CYS A 249 -13.73 4.05 1.94
N CYS A 250 -13.82 5.21 2.55
CA CYS A 250 -12.76 5.64 3.45
C CYS A 250 -13.31 5.92 4.83
N ALA A 251 -12.86 6.68 5.72
CA ALA A 251 -13.42 7.03 7.02
C ALA A 251 -14.07 5.87 7.83
N ARG A 252 -14.64 6.19 8.96
CA ARG A 252 -15.26 5.22 9.89
C ARG A 252 -16.57 4.61 9.36
N GLU A 253 -17.25 5.34 8.52
CA GLU A 253 -18.54 5.01 7.94
C GLU A 253 -18.44 4.20 6.66
N CYS A 254 -17.25 3.83 6.26
CA CYS A 254 -17.02 3.13 5.00
C CYS A 254 -17.82 1.82 4.87
N ASN A 255 -18.29 1.58 3.66
CA ASN A 255 -18.93 0.32 3.26
C ASN A 255 -18.51 -0.07 1.85
N TYR A 256 -17.23 0.09 1.56
CA TYR A 256 -16.62 -0.14 0.25
C TYR A 256 -16.63 -1.62 -0.12
N MET A 257 -16.89 -1.90 -1.38
CA MET A 257 -17.03 -3.26 -1.91
C MET A 257 -16.55 -3.32 -3.34
N ILE A 258 -16.23 -4.52 -3.83
CA ILE A 258 -15.76 -4.73 -5.21
C ILE A 258 -16.84 -5.43 -6.01
N GLY A 259 -17.14 -4.88 -7.19
CA GLY A 259 -17.96 -5.47 -8.23
C GLY A 259 -17.14 -5.80 -9.48
N VAL A 260 -17.78 -6.47 -10.42
CA VAL A 260 -17.22 -6.76 -11.73
C VAL A 260 -18.26 -6.56 -12.82
N ALA A 261 -17.84 -6.02 -13.95
CA ALA A 261 -18.60 -5.95 -15.19
C ALA A 261 -17.78 -6.57 -16.32
N ARG A 262 -18.43 -7.03 -17.41
CA ARG A 262 -17.75 -7.55 -18.59
C ARG A 262 -18.33 -7.03 -19.89
N ALA A 263 -17.52 -6.99 -20.94
CA ALA A 263 -17.93 -6.61 -22.30
C ALA A 263 -17.09 -7.36 -23.35
N ARG A 264 -17.64 -7.53 -24.56
CA ARG A 264 -16.88 -8.10 -25.69
C ARG A 264 -15.97 -7.05 -26.35
N LYS A 265 -16.36 -5.79 -26.27
CA LYS A 265 -15.59 -4.64 -26.76
C LYS A 265 -15.34 -3.67 -25.62
N LEU A 266 -14.20 -3.02 -25.62
CA LEU A 266 -13.86 -2.08 -24.54
C LEU A 266 -14.92 -0.98 -24.35
N LEU A 267 -15.46 -0.47 -25.43
CA LEU A 267 -16.48 0.57 -25.39
C LEU A 267 -17.91 0.04 -25.15
N GLY A 268 -18.04 -1.26 -24.83
CA GLY A 268 -19.30 -1.85 -24.42
C GLY A 268 -20.13 -2.51 -25.52
N PRO A 269 -21.39 -2.87 -25.25
CA PRO A 269 -22.06 -2.66 -23.94
C PRO A 269 -21.47 -3.50 -22.82
N TRP A 270 -21.44 -2.93 -21.61
CA TRP A 270 -20.96 -3.59 -20.39
C TRP A 270 -22.12 -4.26 -19.63
N GLU A 271 -21.92 -5.51 -19.23
CA GLU A 271 -22.82 -6.29 -18.39
C GLU A 271 -22.23 -6.37 -16.99
N LYS A 272 -22.90 -5.79 -15.98
CA LYS A 272 -22.53 -5.98 -14.57
C LYS A 272 -22.89 -7.38 -14.09
N ASN A 273 -22.04 -8.00 -13.29
CA ASN A 273 -22.32 -9.31 -12.73
C ASN A 273 -23.59 -9.25 -11.86
N PRO A 274 -24.60 -10.12 -12.13
CA PRO A 274 -25.81 -10.14 -11.31
C PRO A 274 -25.57 -10.53 -9.85
N ALA A 275 -24.42 -11.17 -9.55
CA ALA A 275 -24.02 -11.52 -8.19
C ALA A 275 -23.16 -10.43 -7.48
N ASN A 276 -23.04 -9.24 -8.09
CA ASN A 276 -22.30 -8.14 -7.45
C ASN A 276 -22.91 -7.74 -6.08
N PRO A 277 -22.08 -7.28 -5.14
CA PRO A 277 -20.63 -7.22 -5.22
C PRO A 277 -19.99 -8.59 -5.00
N ILE A 278 -18.91 -8.87 -5.72
CA ILE A 278 -18.17 -10.13 -5.63
C ILE A 278 -17.22 -10.19 -4.43
N MET A 279 -17.01 -9.07 -3.75
CA MET A 279 -16.25 -8.98 -2.50
C MET A 279 -16.88 -7.95 -1.57
N ARG A 280 -17.09 -8.35 -0.32
CA ARG A 280 -17.54 -7.51 0.81
C ARG A 280 -16.55 -7.65 1.96
N GLY A 281 -16.57 -6.69 2.89
CA GLY A 281 -15.87 -6.84 4.17
C GLY A 281 -16.38 -8.03 4.98
N ASN A 282 -15.59 -8.44 5.97
CA ASN A 282 -15.92 -9.50 6.94
C ASN A 282 -15.45 -9.10 8.35
N ASP A 283 -15.44 -10.04 9.30
CA ASP A 283 -15.05 -9.75 10.69
C ASP A 283 -13.58 -9.34 10.85
N ALA A 284 -12.69 -9.77 9.95
CA ALA A 284 -11.27 -9.45 9.99
C ALA A 284 -10.93 -8.18 9.22
N TRP A 285 -11.61 -7.94 8.10
CA TRP A 285 -11.28 -6.87 7.16
C TRP A 285 -12.51 -6.09 6.74
N LYS A 286 -12.42 -4.77 6.78
CA LYS A 286 -13.50 -3.85 6.42
C LYS A 286 -13.15 -3.07 5.15
N CYS A 287 -14.19 -2.69 4.42
CA CYS A 287 -14.12 -1.75 3.29
C CYS A 287 -13.09 -2.15 2.21
N PRO A 288 -13.12 -3.41 1.70
CA PRO A 288 -12.23 -3.82 0.63
C PRO A 288 -12.57 -3.10 -0.68
N GLY A 289 -11.55 -2.57 -1.35
CA GLY A 289 -11.78 -1.92 -2.64
C GLY A 289 -10.49 -1.49 -3.34
N HIS A 290 -10.67 -0.86 -4.46
CA HIS A 290 -9.68 -0.22 -5.33
C HIS A 290 -8.40 -1.05 -5.46
N GLY A 291 -8.36 -1.93 -6.42
CA GLY A 291 -7.21 -2.81 -6.62
C GLY A 291 -7.00 -3.19 -8.08
N THR A 292 -5.87 -3.79 -8.35
CA THR A 292 -5.42 -4.19 -9.68
C THR A 292 -5.23 -5.70 -9.75
N ILE A 293 -5.51 -6.28 -10.92
CA ILE A 293 -5.27 -7.69 -11.19
C ILE A 293 -3.84 -7.89 -11.70
N VAL A 294 -3.16 -8.88 -11.11
CA VAL A 294 -1.81 -9.29 -11.52
C VAL A 294 -1.70 -10.81 -11.57
N SER A 295 -0.96 -11.33 -12.55
CA SER A 295 -0.71 -12.77 -12.64
C SER A 295 0.63 -13.16 -12.02
N ASP A 296 0.66 -14.28 -11.28
CA ASP A 296 1.92 -14.86 -10.80
C ASP A 296 2.73 -15.51 -11.96
N ALA A 297 3.90 -16.04 -11.63
CA ALA A 297 4.79 -16.66 -12.62
C ALA A 297 4.18 -17.90 -13.31
N ARG A 298 3.12 -18.48 -12.77
CA ARG A 298 2.37 -19.61 -13.35
C ARG A 298 1.05 -19.20 -14.01
N GLY A 299 0.79 -17.89 -14.17
CA GLY A 299 -0.41 -17.38 -14.80
C GLY A 299 -1.67 -17.49 -13.93
N ARG A 300 -1.54 -17.61 -12.61
CA ARG A 300 -2.67 -17.49 -11.69
C ARG A 300 -2.90 -16.01 -11.39
N ASP A 301 -4.16 -15.61 -11.46
CA ASP A 301 -4.55 -14.22 -11.27
C ASP A 301 -4.82 -13.94 -9.79
N TYR A 302 -4.36 -12.78 -9.35
CA TYR A 302 -4.57 -12.24 -8.01
C TYR A 302 -5.10 -10.81 -8.12
N LEU A 303 -5.96 -10.44 -7.20
CA LEU A 303 -6.32 -9.06 -6.96
C LEU A 303 -5.47 -8.54 -5.80
N MET A 304 -4.71 -7.47 -6.04
CA MET A 304 -4.10 -6.67 -4.99
C MET A 304 -4.98 -5.44 -4.78
N TYR A 305 -5.48 -5.23 -3.57
CA TYR A 305 -6.48 -4.23 -3.24
C TYR A 305 -6.27 -3.74 -1.82
N HIS A 306 -6.92 -2.66 -1.41
CA HIS A 306 -6.83 -2.23 -0.02
C HIS A 306 -8.03 -2.71 0.82
N ALA A 307 -7.78 -2.87 2.13
CA ALA A 307 -8.81 -3.00 3.16
C ALA A 307 -8.27 -2.51 4.51
N MET A 308 -9.17 -2.25 5.46
CA MET A 308 -8.83 -1.86 6.82
C MET A 308 -8.97 -3.06 7.76
N ASP A 309 -7.99 -3.29 8.62
CA ASP A 309 -8.08 -4.29 9.68
C ASP A 309 -9.23 -3.91 10.65
N ALA A 310 -10.07 -4.86 11.00
CA ALA A 310 -11.21 -4.59 11.88
C ALA A 310 -10.79 -4.16 13.29
N LYS A 311 -9.60 -4.58 13.76
CA LYS A 311 -9.05 -4.22 15.05
C LYS A 311 -8.43 -2.82 15.03
N ASP A 312 -7.50 -2.60 14.11
CA ASP A 312 -6.72 -1.35 14.05
C ASP A 312 -7.38 -0.28 13.17
N PHE A 313 -8.42 -0.66 12.48
CA PHE A 313 -9.33 0.10 11.60
C PHE A 313 -8.67 1.35 10.99
N VAL A 314 -9.27 2.53 11.17
CA VAL A 314 -8.79 3.78 10.59
C VAL A 314 -7.40 4.23 11.11
N TYR A 315 -6.93 3.69 12.22
CA TYR A 315 -5.65 4.14 12.81
C TYR A 315 -4.43 3.68 12.02
N VAL A 316 -4.41 2.43 11.57
CA VAL A 316 -3.35 1.93 10.67
C VAL A 316 -3.64 2.33 9.22
N GLY A 317 -4.91 2.55 8.88
CA GLY A 317 -5.35 2.96 7.55
C GLY A 317 -5.61 1.79 6.61
N ARG A 318 -5.54 2.06 5.30
CA ARG A 318 -5.89 1.12 4.22
C ARG A 318 -4.68 0.28 3.83
N GLN A 319 -4.64 -0.96 4.29
CA GLN A 319 -3.52 -1.89 4.06
C GLN A 319 -3.71 -2.65 2.75
N ALA A 320 -2.62 -2.97 2.03
CA ALA A 320 -2.73 -3.71 0.79
C ALA A 320 -2.82 -5.23 1.03
N LEU A 321 -3.90 -5.82 0.56
CA LEU A 321 -4.21 -7.25 0.62
C LEU A 321 -4.03 -7.90 -0.74
N LEU A 322 -3.86 -9.21 -0.74
CA LEU A 322 -3.75 -10.02 -1.95
C LEU A 322 -4.68 -11.23 -1.85
N ASP A 323 -5.50 -11.48 -2.86
CA ASP A 323 -6.36 -12.67 -2.92
C ASP A 323 -6.42 -13.27 -4.33
N GLU A 324 -6.48 -14.61 -4.42
CA GLU A 324 -6.55 -15.32 -5.70
C GLU A 324 -7.90 -15.07 -6.38
N VAL A 325 -7.85 -14.73 -7.67
CA VAL A 325 -9.01 -14.61 -8.55
C VAL A 325 -9.18 -15.93 -9.29
N ARG A 326 -10.36 -16.54 -9.17
CA ARG A 326 -10.72 -17.76 -9.89
C ARG A 326 -11.84 -17.50 -10.87
N TRP A 327 -11.69 -18.02 -12.07
CA TRP A 327 -12.65 -17.85 -13.15
C TRP A 327 -13.61 -19.05 -13.18
N GLY A 328 -14.91 -18.77 -13.03
CA GLY A 328 -15.97 -19.77 -13.06
C GLY A 328 -16.25 -20.31 -14.47
N ALA A 329 -16.92 -21.44 -14.56
CA ALA A 329 -17.37 -22.02 -15.83
C ALA A 329 -18.41 -21.12 -16.54
N ASP A 330 -19.12 -20.29 -15.79
CA ASP A 330 -20.05 -19.25 -16.27
C ASP A 330 -19.33 -18.01 -16.83
N GLY A 331 -17.99 -18.01 -16.75
CA GLY A 331 -17.13 -16.92 -17.21
C GLY A 331 -17.02 -15.76 -16.23
N TRP A 332 -17.60 -15.82 -15.04
CA TRP A 332 -17.45 -14.78 -14.02
C TRP A 332 -16.32 -15.09 -13.03
N PRO A 333 -15.57 -14.07 -12.56
CA PRO A 333 -14.55 -14.27 -11.54
C PRO A 333 -15.15 -14.35 -10.15
N THR A 334 -14.48 -15.08 -9.27
CA THR A 334 -14.67 -15.07 -7.83
C THR A 334 -13.35 -14.76 -7.14
N ILE A 335 -13.38 -14.02 -6.03
CA ILE A 335 -12.21 -13.69 -5.23
C ILE A 335 -12.31 -14.45 -3.92
N ASN A 336 -11.22 -15.11 -3.49
CA ASN A 336 -11.19 -15.94 -2.29
C ASN A 336 -12.43 -16.87 -2.15
N GLN A 337 -12.96 -17.39 -3.26
CA GLN A 337 -14.15 -18.25 -3.29
C GLN A 337 -15.42 -17.58 -2.71
N GLY A 338 -15.56 -16.26 -2.84
CA GLY A 338 -16.72 -15.51 -2.35
C GLY A 338 -16.75 -15.26 -0.83
N ARG A 339 -15.67 -15.57 -0.09
CA ARG A 339 -15.62 -15.45 1.38
C ARG A 339 -15.18 -14.07 1.89
N GLY A 340 -15.02 -13.09 1.00
CA GLY A 340 -14.45 -11.79 1.32
C GLY A 340 -12.92 -11.84 1.49
N PRO A 341 -12.30 -10.78 2.02
CA PRO A 341 -10.86 -10.70 2.20
C PRO A 341 -10.32 -11.83 3.06
N SER A 342 -9.21 -12.46 2.63
CA SER A 342 -8.60 -13.55 3.40
C SER A 342 -7.69 -13.00 4.52
N THR A 343 -7.68 -13.68 5.66
CA THR A 343 -6.64 -13.50 6.68
C THR A 343 -5.40 -14.32 6.32
N ARG A 344 -5.62 -15.55 5.82
CA ARG A 344 -4.58 -16.45 5.36
C ARG A 344 -5.00 -17.09 4.04
N ALA A 345 -4.07 -17.14 3.07
CA ALA A 345 -4.32 -17.70 1.75
C ALA A 345 -3.13 -18.52 1.24
N ALA A 346 -3.38 -19.31 0.20
CA ALA A 346 -2.35 -20.06 -0.51
C ALA A 346 -1.45 -19.09 -1.29
N ALA A 347 -0.15 -19.19 -1.08
CA ALA A 347 0.84 -18.27 -1.62
C ALA A 347 0.91 -18.29 -3.16
N PRO A 348 1.22 -17.17 -3.81
CA PRO A 348 1.65 -17.13 -5.20
C PRO A 348 2.85 -18.04 -5.45
N HIS A 349 3.12 -18.37 -6.72
CA HIS A 349 4.26 -19.20 -7.05
C HIS A 349 5.57 -18.51 -6.69
N GLY A 350 6.44 -19.24 -5.97
CA GLY A 350 7.74 -18.73 -5.53
C GLY A 350 7.71 -17.92 -4.24
N ALA A 351 6.53 -17.61 -3.72
CA ALA A 351 6.42 -16.94 -2.43
C ALA A 351 6.73 -17.93 -1.29
N GLY A 352 7.61 -17.48 -0.37
CA GLY A 352 7.82 -18.10 0.92
C GLY A 352 6.82 -17.65 1.97
N GLU A 353 7.03 -18.03 3.21
CA GLU A 353 6.31 -17.44 4.33
C GLU A 353 6.60 -15.94 4.41
N ARG A 354 5.54 -15.16 4.68
CA ARG A 354 5.71 -13.75 4.93
C ARG A 354 6.19 -13.54 6.35
N ASN A 355 7.35 -12.92 6.50
CA ASN A 355 7.77 -12.29 7.75
C ASN A 355 7.20 -10.87 7.77
N ALA A 356 6.08 -10.65 8.46
CA ALA A 356 5.61 -9.31 8.73
C ALA A 356 6.63 -8.59 9.61
N GLU A 357 7.49 -7.78 9.01
CA GLU A 357 8.41 -6.93 9.75
C GLU A 357 7.62 -5.78 10.38
N HIS A 358 7.26 -5.94 11.65
CA HIS A 358 6.73 -4.85 12.47
C HIS A 358 7.86 -4.09 13.19
N HIS A 359 9.12 -4.30 12.74
CA HIS A 359 10.29 -3.65 13.29
C HIS A 359 10.88 -2.68 12.28
N PHE A 360 11.16 -1.49 12.73
CA PHE A 360 11.89 -0.50 11.98
C PHE A 360 12.99 0.11 12.86
N PHE A 361 14.17 0.31 12.27
CA PHE A 361 15.28 0.98 12.94
C PHE A 361 16.07 1.82 11.92
N ASP A 362 16.36 3.07 12.27
CA ASP A 362 17.19 3.98 11.49
C ASP A 362 18.16 4.72 12.40
N GLU A 363 19.45 4.58 12.11
CA GLU A 363 20.54 5.29 12.78
C GLU A 363 20.98 6.53 11.98
N PHE A 364 20.27 6.87 10.92
CA PHE A 364 20.53 8.01 10.06
C PHE A 364 21.95 8.10 9.51
N THR A 365 22.60 6.95 9.31
CA THR A 365 24.00 6.84 8.83
C THR A 365 24.14 7.09 7.32
N ALA A 366 23.05 6.95 6.55
CA ALA A 366 23.04 7.23 5.13
C ALA A 366 22.96 8.74 4.84
N LEU A 367 23.43 9.15 3.64
CA LEU A 367 23.33 10.57 3.19
C LEU A 367 21.88 11.02 2.94
N GLN A 368 20.99 10.08 2.71
CA GLN A 368 19.57 10.30 2.50
C GLN A 368 18.79 9.41 3.46
N LEU A 369 17.60 9.85 3.84
CA LEU A 369 16.69 9.03 4.63
C LEU A 369 16.37 7.72 3.89
N GLN A 370 16.20 6.64 4.66
CA GLN A 370 15.74 5.38 4.11
C GLN A 370 14.37 5.55 3.43
N PRO A 371 14.07 4.80 2.34
CA PRO A 371 12.74 4.84 1.74
C PRO A 371 11.63 4.57 2.76
N GLY A 372 10.50 5.26 2.59
CA GLY A 372 9.35 5.17 3.49
C GLY A 372 9.31 6.23 4.61
N TRP A 373 10.32 7.07 4.76
CA TRP A 373 10.15 8.32 5.47
C TRP A 373 9.31 9.28 4.63
N GLN A 374 8.37 9.96 5.29
CA GLN A 374 7.40 10.87 4.68
C GLN A 374 7.31 12.16 5.49
N TRP A 375 6.82 13.22 4.84
CA TRP A 375 6.53 14.51 5.50
C TRP A 375 5.26 15.11 4.91
N PRO A 376 4.56 15.98 5.68
CA PRO A 376 3.36 16.65 5.17
C PRO A 376 3.70 17.57 3.99
N GLN A 377 2.97 17.47 2.91
CA GLN A 377 3.16 18.32 1.71
C GLN A 377 3.01 19.80 2.00
N ALA A 378 2.11 20.16 2.92
CA ALA A 378 1.86 21.55 3.32
C ALA A 378 2.98 22.13 4.19
N ASN A 379 3.87 21.30 4.74
CA ASN A 379 4.95 21.71 5.65
C ASN A 379 6.21 20.89 5.40
N GLU A 380 6.80 21.07 4.23
CA GLU A 380 8.05 20.39 3.85
C GLU A 380 9.18 20.86 4.77
N PRO A 381 9.78 19.96 5.58
CA PRO A 381 10.81 20.35 6.54
C PRO A 381 12.17 20.54 5.87
N LEU A 382 13.01 21.39 6.45
CA LEU A 382 14.43 21.37 6.15
C LEU A 382 15.07 20.22 6.94
N MET A 383 15.62 19.25 6.22
CA MET A 383 16.23 18.07 6.84
C MET A 383 17.55 17.72 6.17
N ARG A 384 18.48 17.22 6.98
CA ARG A 384 19.74 16.67 6.50
C ARG A 384 20.22 15.57 7.44
N THR A 385 21.01 14.65 6.94
CA THR A 385 21.76 13.71 7.77
C THR A 385 23.18 14.23 7.97
N GLU A 386 23.68 14.11 9.21
CA GLU A 386 25.05 14.46 9.56
C GLU A 386 25.83 13.17 9.87
N ARG A 387 27.07 13.09 9.41
CA ARG A 387 28.00 12.01 9.76
C ARG A 387 28.79 12.38 11.01
N GLY A 388 28.95 11.42 11.93
CA GLY A 388 29.73 11.55 13.15
C GLY A 388 30.20 10.17 13.63
N ARG A 389 30.33 9.96 14.93
CA ARG A 389 30.54 8.62 15.56
C ARG A 389 29.32 7.69 15.41
N GLY A 390 28.27 8.15 14.82
CA GLY A 390 27.01 7.56 14.33
C GLY A 390 26.41 8.56 13.38
N GLY A 391 25.37 8.19 12.60
CA GLY A 391 24.58 9.16 11.85
C GLY A 391 23.68 9.97 12.76
N ARG A 392 23.11 11.06 12.26
CA ARG A 392 22.00 11.76 12.91
C ARG A 392 21.14 12.47 11.91
N LEU A 393 19.86 12.55 12.18
CA LEU A 393 18.92 13.40 11.46
C LEU A 393 18.88 14.78 12.12
N VAL A 394 19.04 15.81 11.34
CA VAL A 394 18.79 17.20 11.75
C VAL A 394 17.52 17.67 11.07
N LEU A 395 16.52 18.02 11.86
CA LEU A 395 15.20 18.45 11.44
C LEU A 395 14.97 19.90 11.87
N THR A 396 14.71 20.77 10.90
CA THR A 396 14.57 22.21 11.15
C THR A 396 13.23 22.71 10.64
N PRO A 397 12.44 23.44 11.45
CA PRO A 397 11.18 24.03 11.02
C PRO A 397 11.41 25.15 10.01
N VAL A 398 10.58 25.20 8.96
CA VAL A 398 10.60 26.24 7.93
C VAL A 398 9.83 27.48 8.42
N ALA A 399 8.73 27.27 9.15
CA ALA A 399 7.91 28.36 9.69
C ALA A 399 8.14 28.54 11.19
N ALA A 400 8.23 29.80 11.60
CA ALA A 400 8.38 30.15 13.00
C ALA A 400 6.99 30.20 13.69
N GLN A 401 6.72 29.19 14.52
CA GLN A 401 5.61 29.23 15.46
C GLN A 401 6.15 28.89 16.86
N ALA A 402 6.27 29.89 17.68
CA ALA A 402 6.99 29.86 18.96
C ALA A 402 6.47 28.83 20.00
N THR A 403 5.32 28.22 19.81
CA THR A 403 4.75 27.22 20.74
C THR A 403 4.33 25.93 20.02
N ASN A 404 4.53 25.86 18.69
CA ASN A 404 4.09 24.72 17.89
C ASN A 404 5.15 23.61 17.87
N PRO A 405 4.93 22.45 18.51
CA PRO A 405 5.83 21.31 18.43
C PRO A 405 5.88 20.66 17.04
N LEU A 406 4.97 21.04 16.14
CA LEU A 406 4.85 20.54 14.77
C LEU A 406 5.45 21.51 13.73
N GLY A 407 6.45 22.29 14.07
CA GLY A 407 7.12 23.20 13.13
C GLY A 407 7.76 22.48 11.95
N ALA A 408 8.31 21.29 12.19
CA ALA A 408 8.78 20.34 11.17
C ALA A 408 8.40 18.93 11.60
N VAL A 409 7.97 18.11 10.64
CA VAL A 409 7.51 16.74 10.86
C VAL A 409 8.13 15.82 9.82
N VAL A 410 8.72 14.72 10.28
CA VAL A 410 9.08 13.59 9.42
C VAL A 410 8.52 12.30 10.04
N ALA A 411 7.86 11.48 9.26
CA ALA A 411 7.01 10.43 9.79
C ALA A 411 7.12 9.12 9.01
N ARG A 412 6.58 8.04 9.58
CA ARG A 412 6.44 6.74 8.93
C ARG A 412 5.06 6.17 9.15
N VAL A 413 4.62 5.33 8.21
CA VAL A 413 3.43 4.49 8.39
C VAL A 413 3.64 3.56 9.58
N THR A 414 2.57 3.31 10.32
CA THR A 414 2.50 2.24 11.32
C THR A 414 2.00 0.97 10.64
N THR A 415 2.44 -0.20 11.09
CA THR A 415 2.06 -1.50 10.51
C THR A 415 1.13 -2.30 11.41
N THR A 416 0.82 -1.79 12.58
CA THR A 416 -0.09 -2.32 13.60
C THR A 416 -0.50 -1.19 14.52
N GLY A 417 -1.66 -1.29 15.18
CA GLY A 417 -2.08 -0.35 16.22
C GLY A 417 -1.35 -0.52 17.55
N ASP A 418 -0.68 -1.68 17.77
CA ASP A 418 0.03 -2.00 19.01
C ASP A 418 1.55 -1.90 18.80
N TYR A 419 2.16 -0.78 19.16
CA TYR A 419 3.60 -0.57 18.96
C TYR A 419 4.25 0.32 20.03
N ASP A 420 5.57 0.14 20.19
CA ASP A 420 6.46 1.07 20.88
C ASP A 420 7.30 1.81 19.82
N ALA A 421 7.29 3.12 19.86
CA ALA A 421 8.20 3.96 19.10
C ALA A 421 9.15 4.67 20.06
N THR A 422 10.45 4.58 19.80
CA THR A 422 11.49 5.16 20.66
C THR A 422 12.45 5.98 19.83
N VAL A 423 12.85 7.13 20.34
CA VAL A 423 13.82 8.03 19.72
C VAL A 423 14.88 8.45 20.73
N LEU A 424 16.12 8.60 20.26
CA LEU A 424 17.20 9.25 21.01
C LEU A 424 17.44 10.63 20.43
N ILE A 425 17.31 11.65 21.28
CA ILE A 425 17.45 13.07 20.96
C ILE A 425 18.78 13.57 21.54
N ASP A 426 19.57 14.28 20.74
CA ASP A 426 20.72 15.04 21.20
C ASP A 426 20.30 16.49 21.49
N ALA A 427 20.17 16.83 22.77
CA ALA A 427 19.71 18.13 23.22
C ALA A 427 20.85 19.13 23.49
N ARG A 428 22.13 18.79 23.23
CA ARG A 428 23.30 19.67 23.53
C ARG A 428 23.20 21.04 22.88
N ASP A 429 22.75 21.09 21.64
CA ASP A 429 22.66 22.30 20.86
C ASP A 429 21.21 22.78 20.68
N LEU A 430 20.29 22.25 21.47
CA LEU A 430 18.88 22.67 21.41
C LEU A 430 18.75 24.10 21.92
N ARG A 431 18.34 25.01 21.05
CA ARG A 431 18.24 26.44 21.39
C ARG A 431 17.11 26.70 22.39
N PRO A 432 17.21 27.73 23.22
CA PRO A 432 16.10 28.12 24.11
C PRO A 432 14.79 28.28 23.32
N GLY A 433 13.71 27.70 23.84
CA GLY A 433 12.39 27.70 23.21
C GLY A 433 12.20 26.69 22.07
N ALA A 434 13.25 25.94 21.70
CA ALA A 434 13.12 24.82 20.75
C ALA A 434 12.52 23.58 21.40
N LEU A 435 11.81 22.78 20.64
CA LEU A 435 11.18 21.53 21.06
C LEU A 435 11.59 20.40 20.09
N ALA A 436 12.08 19.30 20.65
CA ALA A 436 12.37 18.08 19.91
C ALA A 436 11.52 16.93 20.45
N GLY A 437 10.83 16.16 19.59
CA GLY A 437 9.86 15.20 20.11
C GLY A 437 9.50 14.04 19.19
N ILE A 438 8.56 13.25 19.72
CA ILE A 438 7.90 12.13 19.05
C ILE A 438 6.38 12.33 19.15
N ALA A 439 5.65 11.97 18.10
CA ALA A 439 4.22 12.19 18.04
C ALA A 439 3.48 11.06 17.29
N ALA A 440 2.19 10.88 17.64
CA ALA A 440 1.19 10.31 16.79
C ALA A 440 0.57 11.45 15.97
N TYR A 441 0.69 11.37 14.66
CA TYR A 441 0.36 12.44 13.73
C TYR A 441 -0.72 12.00 12.76
N GLY A 442 -1.90 12.58 12.87
CA GLY A 442 -2.97 12.44 11.88
C GLY A 442 -2.73 13.39 10.71
N ASP A 443 -2.74 14.68 11.02
CA ASP A 443 -2.47 15.79 10.10
C ASP A 443 -1.95 17.04 10.85
N GLY A 444 -1.87 18.18 10.16
CA GLY A 444 -1.41 19.43 10.76
C GLY A 444 -2.36 20.01 11.82
N GLU A 445 -3.60 19.59 11.84
CA GLU A 445 -4.64 20.01 12.78
C GLU A 445 -4.81 19.07 13.96
N ASN A 446 -4.44 17.78 13.78
CA ASN A 446 -4.71 16.70 14.71
C ASN A 446 -3.46 15.86 14.95
N ALA A 447 -2.88 16.01 16.13
CA ALA A 447 -1.70 15.28 16.58
C ALA A 447 -1.62 15.25 18.11
N LEU A 448 -0.84 14.33 18.67
CA LEU A 448 -0.47 14.33 20.07
C LEU A 448 0.96 13.80 20.25
N GLY A 449 1.65 14.23 21.30
CA GLY A 449 3.04 13.83 21.43
C GLY A 449 3.70 14.29 22.71
N ALA A 450 4.97 13.89 22.85
CA ALA A 450 5.88 14.38 23.87
C ALA A 450 7.08 15.06 23.23
N ALA A 451 7.52 16.17 23.81
CA ALA A 451 8.69 16.90 23.34
C ALA A 451 9.53 17.43 24.51
N THR A 452 10.82 17.56 24.28
CA THR A 452 11.76 18.14 25.24
C THR A 452 12.33 19.47 24.75
N ASP A 453 12.56 20.40 25.67
CA ASP A 453 13.35 21.61 25.47
C ASP A 453 14.82 21.44 25.91
N GLY A 454 15.23 20.22 26.25
CA GLY A 454 16.55 19.87 26.75
C GLY A 454 16.62 19.83 28.29
N ARG A 455 15.62 20.30 29.01
CA ARG A 455 15.50 20.26 30.46
C ARG A 455 14.16 19.69 30.93
N ASN A 456 13.08 20.17 30.34
CA ASN A 456 11.73 19.74 30.64
C ASN A 456 11.21 18.78 29.55
N VAL A 457 10.20 17.99 29.89
CA VAL A 457 9.43 17.23 28.91
C VAL A 457 7.98 17.63 29.01
N VAL A 458 7.41 18.01 27.88
CA VAL A 458 6.00 18.40 27.77
C VAL A 458 5.21 17.34 27.04
N LEU A 459 4.06 16.96 27.59
CA LEU A 459 3.03 16.18 26.93
C LEU A 459 2.00 17.15 26.35
N TRP A 460 1.72 17.04 25.07
CA TRP A 460 0.85 17.97 24.35
C TRP A 460 -0.15 17.22 23.46
N ARG A 461 -1.26 17.89 23.17
CA ARG A 461 -2.21 17.49 22.13
C ARG A 461 -2.58 18.69 21.26
N ARG A 462 -2.91 18.41 20.01
CA ARG A 462 -3.47 19.35 19.04
C ARG A 462 -4.71 18.70 18.44
N GLU A 463 -5.83 19.37 18.53
CA GLU A 463 -7.12 18.93 18.02
C GLU A 463 -7.79 20.11 17.32
N LYS A 464 -8.14 19.97 16.03
CA LYS A 464 -8.74 21.02 15.20
C LYS A 464 -7.95 22.34 15.30
N ASN A 465 -6.64 22.27 15.18
CA ASN A 465 -5.69 23.38 15.34
C ASN A 465 -5.54 23.95 16.79
N GLU A 466 -6.37 23.54 17.74
CA GLU A 466 -6.19 23.96 19.13
C GLU A 466 -5.13 23.12 19.82
N GLN A 467 -4.03 23.78 20.20
CA GLN A 467 -2.93 23.12 20.89
C GLN A 467 -3.00 23.35 22.40
N LYS A 468 -2.82 22.27 23.17
CA LYS A 468 -2.79 22.30 24.65
C LYS A 468 -1.60 21.51 25.17
N VAL A 469 -0.88 22.08 26.13
CA VAL A 469 0.03 21.34 27.00
C VAL A 469 -0.83 20.61 28.02
N VAL A 470 -0.73 19.28 28.05
CA VAL A 470 -1.50 18.42 28.95
C VAL A 470 -0.76 18.24 30.28
N SER A 471 0.55 18.09 30.21
CA SER A 471 1.41 17.91 31.38
C SER A 471 2.82 18.41 31.09
N THR A 472 3.51 18.88 32.13
CA THR A 472 4.93 19.25 32.06
C THR A 472 5.67 18.54 33.17
N MET A 473 6.69 17.78 32.82
CA MET A 473 7.64 17.21 33.76
C MET A 473 8.85 18.15 33.81
N ALA A 474 8.87 18.99 34.82
CA ALA A 474 9.96 19.95 35.03
C ALA A 474 11.24 19.21 35.45
N ASP A 475 12.40 19.75 35.04
CA ASP A 475 13.73 19.18 35.33
C ASP A 475 13.83 17.65 35.04
N ALA A 476 13.07 17.19 34.05
CA ALA A 476 13.00 15.79 33.68
C ALA A 476 14.30 15.26 33.10
N VAL A 477 15.13 16.14 32.56
CA VAL A 477 16.34 15.81 31.81
C VAL A 477 17.54 16.48 32.47
N LYS A 478 18.55 15.68 32.83
CA LYS A 478 19.81 16.13 33.41
C LYS A 478 21.03 15.79 32.54
N THR A 479 20.81 15.05 31.46
CA THR A 479 21.83 14.62 30.49
C THR A 479 21.53 15.20 29.13
N PRO A 480 22.53 15.42 28.28
CA PRO A 480 22.29 15.95 26.93
C PRO A 480 21.63 14.95 25.97
N LEU A 481 21.57 13.67 26.32
CA LEU A 481 20.92 12.62 25.53
C LEU A 481 19.59 12.23 26.20
N VAL A 482 18.51 12.37 25.46
CA VAL A 482 17.14 12.18 25.95
C VAL A 482 16.46 11.09 25.13
N TYR A 483 16.01 10.05 25.80
CA TYR A 483 15.17 9.03 25.18
C TYR A 483 13.70 9.38 25.42
N LEU A 484 12.93 9.46 24.33
CA LEU A 484 11.46 9.50 24.41
C LEU A 484 10.88 8.22 23.84
N ARG A 485 9.87 7.70 24.48
CA ARG A 485 9.10 6.54 24.01
C ARG A 485 7.63 6.88 23.98
N MET A 486 6.97 6.50 22.88
CA MET A 486 5.53 6.48 22.69
C MET A 486 5.09 5.02 22.61
N THR A 487 4.13 4.61 23.41
CA THR A 487 3.44 3.32 23.32
C THR A 487 2.02 3.57 22.83
N ALA A 488 1.64 2.90 21.74
CA ALA A 488 0.29 2.90 21.22
C ALA A 488 -0.40 1.56 21.52
N ASP A 489 -1.66 1.62 21.92
CA ASP A 489 -2.55 0.47 22.09
C ASP A 489 -3.78 0.67 21.18
N ASP A 490 -4.08 -0.33 20.34
CA ASP A 490 -5.15 -0.34 19.35
C ASP A 490 -5.11 0.87 18.37
N GLY A 491 -3.94 1.52 18.23
CA GLY A 491 -3.76 2.74 17.44
C GLY A 491 -4.47 3.98 18.00
N ARG A 492 -5.20 3.86 19.09
CA ARG A 492 -6.04 4.90 19.68
C ARG A 492 -5.50 5.47 20.98
N ARG A 493 -5.02 4.63 21.90
CA ARG A 493 -4.54 5.05 23.23
C ARG A 493 -3.02 5.19 23.20
N TYR A 494 -2.53 6.30 23.74
CA TYR A 494 -1.12 6.64 23.70
C TYR A 494 -0.57 6.97 25.07
N ARG A 495 0.58 6.39 25.40
CA ARG A 495 1.36 6.70 26.61
C ARG A 495 2.77 7.11 26.23
N PHE A 496 3.31 8.04 26.98
CA PHE A 496 4.64 8.59 26.74
C PHE A 496 5.54 8.43 27.96
N ALA A 497 6.80 8.17 27.71
CA ALA A 497 7.80 8.02 28.76
C ALA A 497 9.14 8.64 28.35
N VAL A 498 9.89 9.14 29.33
CA VAL A 498 11.24 9.69 29.19
C VAL A 498 12.25 8.84 29.93
N SER A 499 13.47 8.75 29.39
CA SER A 499 14.62 8.12 30.04
C SER A 499 15.91 8.86 29.69
N GLU A 500 16.89 8.80 30.61
CA GLU A 500 18.24 9.35 30.41
C GLU A 500 19.27 8.26 30.05
N ASP A 501 18.92 6.99 30.24
CA ASP A 501 19.82 5.83 30.02
C ASP A 501 19.24 4.77 29.07
N GLY A 502 17.99 4.99 28.58
CA GLY A 502 17.26 4.04 27.73
C GLY A 502 16.72 2.80 28.45
N ASN A 503 16.96 2.66 29.76
CA ASN A 503 16.58 1.50 30.56
C ASN A 503 15.54 1.83 31.63
N ARG A 504 15.74 2.91 32.36
CA ARG A 504 14.83 3.39 33.42
C ARG A 504 13.90 4.44 32.82
N TRP A 505 12.64 4.11 32.76
CA TRP A 505 11.61 4.95 32.13
C TRP A 505 10.70 5.58 33.20
N ARG A 506 10.37 6.82 33.00
CA ARG A 506 9.41 7.59 33.79
C ARG A 506 8.28 8.06 32.88
N ASP A 507 7.05 7.81 33.28
CA ASP A 507 5.87 8.22 32.49
C ASP A 507 5.73 9.75 32.49
N VAL A 508 5.39 10.30 31.32
CA VAL A 508 5.15 11.73 31.11
C VAL A 508 3.64 11.96 31.07
N GLY A 509 3.06 12.31 32.21
CA GLY A 509 1.61 12.47 32.33
C GLY A 509 0.84 11.16 32.26
N GLY A 510 -0.44 11.25 31.93
CA GLY A 510 -1.34 10.10 31.77
C GLY A 510 -1.48 9.64 30.31
N GLU A 511 -2.36 8.64 30.13
CA GLU A 511 -2.76 8.15 28.80
C GLU A 511 -3.56 9.23 28.05
N LEU A 512 -3.31 9.34 26.74
CA LEU A 512 -4.07 10.21 25.82
C LEU A 512 -4.92 9.37 24.90
N ASP A 513 -6.16 9.79 24.68
CA ASP A 513 -7.05 9.24 23.66
C ASP A 513 -6.82 9.97 22.33
N GLY A 514 -6.50 9.23 21.28
CA GLY A 514 -6.26 9.70 19.92
C GLY A 514 -7.44 9.41 18.97
N GLU A 515 -8.67 9.27 19.47
CA GLU A 515 -9.84 9.00 18.61
C GLU A 515 -9.99 9.99 17.46
N TYR A 516 -9.61 11.24 17.68
CA TYR A 516 -9.71 12.33 16.71
C TYR A 516 -8.56 12.40 15.69
N LEU A 517 -7.51 11.57 15.84
CA LEU A 517 -6.30 11.66 15.02
C LEU A 517 -6.48 11.27 13.55
N PRO A 518 -7.17 10.13 13.22
CA PRO A 518 -7.21 9.67 11.84
C PRO A 518 -7.93 10.68 10.94
N PRO A 519 -7.29 11.20 9.90
CA PRO A 519 -8.00 11.88 8.82
C PRO A 519 -8.97 10.91 8.12
N TRP A 520 -9.87 11.46 7.31
CA TRP A 520 -10.94 10.67 6.67
C TRP A 520 -10.41 9.63 5.67
N ASP A 521 -9.23 9.83 5.09
CA ASP A 521 -8.71 9.04 3.97
C ASP A 521 -7.39 8.31 4.25
N ARG A 522 -6.83 8.40 5.48
CA ARG A 522 -5.49 7.86 5.77
C ARG A 522 -5.28 7.53 7.26
N GLY A 523 -4.32 6.64 7.51
CA GLY A 523 -3.93 6.25 8.87
C GLY A 523 -3.06 7.28 9.59
N VAL A 524 -2.92 7.08 10.90
CA VAL A 524 -2.03 7.86 11.76
C VAL A 524 -0.57 7.45 11.51
N ARG A 525 0.32 8.42 11.50
CA ARG A 525 1.77 8.19 11.37
C ARG A 525 2.46 8.32 12.72
N VAL A 526 3.53 7.59 12.91
CA VAL A 526 4.51 7.89 13.97
C VAL A 526 5.54 8.88 13.44
N ALA A 527 5.75 9.98 14.16
CA ALA A 527 6.50 11.13 13.67
C ALA A 527 7.60 11.58 14.63
N LEU A 528 8.72 12.03 14.06
CA LEU A 528 9.71 12.88 14.71
C LEU A 528 9.32 14.34 14.45
N THR A 529 9.39 15.17 15.48
CA THR A 529 8.96 16.56 15.42
C THR A 529 10.04 17.52 15.90
N SER A 530 10.14 18.65 15.21
CA SER A 530 10.95 19.80 15.65
C SER A 530 10.10 21.05 15.58
N GLY A 531 10.08 21.85 16.65
CA GLY A 531 9.24 23.05 16.72
C GLY A 531 9.72 24.05 17.76
N GLY A 532 8.84 24.97 18.14
CA GLY A 532 9.15 26.04 19.06
C GLY A 532 9.83 27.24 18.38
N ALA A 533 11.06 27.56 18.76
CA ALA A 533 11.75 28.76 18.25
C ALA A 533 12.08 28.64 16.74
N ALA A 534 12.01 29.76 16.04
CA ALA A 534 12.35 29.85 14.61
C ALA A 534 13.78 29.38 14.32
N GLY A 535 13.93 28.52 13.29
CA GLY A 535 15.22 28.00 12.86
C GLY A 535 15.89 27.09 13.90
N ALA A 536 15.19 26.69 14.95
CA ALA A 536 15.69 25.75 15.93
C ALA A 536 15.70 24.34 15.32
N ALA A 537 16.87 23.71 15.29
CA ALA A 537 17.03 22.35 14.78
C ALA A 537 16.97 21.34 15.92
N ALA A 538 16.18 20.29 15.73
CA ALA A 538 16.24 19.09 16.55
C ALA A 538 17.20 18.08 15.92
N LYS A 539 17.98 17.39 16.78
CA LYS A 539 18.94 16.36 16.38
C LYS A 539 18.51 15.01 16.93
N PHE A 540 18.35 14.03 16.06
CA PHE A 540 17.94 12.67 16.39
C PHE A 540 19.08 11.71 16.02
N GLU A 541 19.56 10.95 17.01
CA GLU A 541 20.65 9.98 16.83
C GLU A 541 20.15 8.69 16.19
N TRP A 542 18.96 8.23 16.59
CA TRP A 542 18.30 7.08 16.00
C TRP A 542 16.80 7.06 16.32
N PHE A 543 16.08 6.26 15.56
CA PHE A 543 14.64 6.03 15.74
C PHE A 543 14.31 4.56 15.57
N ARG A 544 13.43 4.01 16.41
CA ARG A 544 12.98 2.63 16.37
C ARG A 544 11.48 2.51 16.57
N VAL A 545 10.84 1.65 15.77
CA VAL A 545 9.47 1.16 16.00
C VAL A 545 9.53 -0.36 16.19
N ALA A 546 8.80 -0.88 17.16
CA ALA A 546 8.72 -2.33 17.45
C ALA A 546 7.32 -2.67 18.00
N PRO A 547 6.85 -3.92 17.88
CA PRO A 547 5.62 -4.35 18.53
C PRO A 547 5.68 -4.11 20.03
N SER A 548 4.59 -3.63 20.62
CA SER A 548 4.53 -3.35 22.05
C SER A 548 4.76 -4.61 22.89
N ARG A 549 5.20 -4.44 24.14
CA ARG A 549 5.44 -5.56 25.05
C ARG A 549 4.16 -6.34 25.38
N GLN A 550 3.01 -5.66 25.42
CA GLN A 550 1.70 -6.28 25.64
C GLN A 550 1.30 -7.17 24.46
N ALA A 551 1.48 -6.71 23.22
CA ALA A 551 1.24 -7.52 22.02
C ALA A 551 2.13 -8.78 21.95
N ARG A 552 3.31 -8.76 22.55
CA ARG A 552 4.20 -9.94 22.64
C ARG A 552 3.69 -10.98 23.63
N ALA A 553 3.01 -10.58 24.70
CA ALA A 553 2.49 -11.49 25.72
C ALA A 553 1.26 -12.28 25.23
N THR A 554 0.43 -11.67 24.36
CA THR A 554 -0.78 -12.30 23.80
C THR A 554 -0.51 -13.23 22.60
N ARG A 555 0.70 -13.21 22.04
CA ARG A 555 1.12 -14.10 20.93
C ARG A 555 1.93 -15.31 21.37
N ARG A 556 2.20 -15.48 22.68
CA ARG A 556 2.78 -16.68 23.30
C ARG A 556 1.68 -17.52 23.96
#